data_ded2a8b9d9f0878b369c1673b67fd91b
#
_entry.id   ded2a8b9d9f0878b369c1673b67fd91b
#
_cell.length_a   1.000
_cell.length_b   1.000
_cell.length_c   1.000
_cell.angle_alpha   90.00
_cell.angle_beta   90.00
_cell.angle_gamma   90.00
#
_symmetry.space_group_name_H-M   'P 1'
#
loop_
_entity.id
_entity.type
_entity.pdbx_description
1 polymer ?
#
loop_
_entity_poly.entity_id
_entity_poly.type
_entity_poly.pdbx_seq_one_letter_code
_entity_poly.pdbx_strand_id
1 'polypeptide(L)'
;MTAIETTMAPSSEVRDTMLEFYRRMLAGEAQGANDLISRDPAMIFIGSAGEWVDDQATLRGGTQVETEGLEAGPDPVGYANGDVGWFADQPEWVFADGSRALMRMSAVLQRESEGWRIVHAHLSVAVPDNECVMLQRRWKYGIPAPD
;
A
#
# COMPACT_ATOMS: atom_id res chain seq x y z
N MET A 1 -6.24 -11.23 38.14
CA MET A 1 -6.18 -10.37 36.97
C MET A 1 -6.12 -11.24 35.75
N THR A 2 -7.16 -11.22 34.94
CA THR A 2 -7.20 -11.98 33.69
C THR A 2 -6.30 -11.29 32.67
N ALA A 3 -5.37 -12.02 32.07
CA ALA A 3 -4.59 -11.54 30.96
C ALA A 3 -5.54 -11.22 29.79
N ILE A 4 -5.41 -10.03 29.23
CA ILE A 4 -6.13 -9.67 28.01
C ILE A 4 -5.39 -10.37 26.87
N GLU A 5 -5.99 -11.43 26.34
CA GLU A 5 -5.50 -12.01 25.09
C GLU A 5 -5.90 -11.07 23.93
N THR A 6 -4.92 -10.34 23.41
CA THR A 6 -5.10 -9.55 22.20
C THR A 6 -4.55 -10.36 21.03
N THR A 7 -5.44 -10.99 20.30
CA THR A 7 -5.07 -11.75 19.10
C THR A 7 -5.63 -11.07 17.86
N MET A 8 -4.77 -10.90 16.86
CA MET A 8 -5.22 -10.49 15.54
C MET A 8 -6.02 -11.63 14.92
N ALA A 9 -7.21 -11.33 14.43
CA ALA A 9 -8.08 -12.30 13.76
C ALA A 9 -8.12 -12.01 12.25
N PRO A 10 -8.20 -13.06 11.40
CA PRO A 10 -8.42 -12.87 9.98
C PRO A 10 -9.64 -11.99 9.72
N SER A 11 -9.51 -11.03 8.81
CA SER A 11 -10.58 -10.10 8.47
C SER A 11 -10.75 -10.00 6.96
N SER A 12 -11.83 -10.58 6.46
CA SER A 12 -12.20 -10.43 5.06
C SER A 12 -12.58 -8.99 4.72
N GLU A 13 -13.15 -8.25 5.66
CA GLU A 13 -13.54 -6.84 5.44
C GLU A 13 -12.32 -5.95 5.20
N VAL A 14 -11.25 -6.13 5.97
CA VAL A 14 -9.98 -5.41 5.78
C VAL A 14 -9.36 -5.77 4.43
N ARG A 15 -9.26 -7.08 4.15
CA ARG A 15 -8.75 -7.57 2.87
C ARG A 15 -9.55 -7.00 1.70
N ASP A 16 -10.86 -7.11 1.74
CA ASP A 16 -11.73 -6.72 0.63
C ASP A 16 -11.75 -5.21 0.41
N THR A 17 -11.56 -4.41 1.45
CA THR A 17 -11.38 -2.95 1.32
C THR A 17 -10.13 -2.64 0.49
N MET A 18 -9.02 -3.31 0.74
CA MET A 18 -7.79 -3.11 -0.04
C MET A 18 -7.93 -3.60 -1.48
N LEU A 19 -8.57 -4.75 -1.68
CA LEU A 19 -8.82 -5.26 -3.03
C LEU A 19 -9.74 -4.34 -3.83
N GLU A 20 -10.72 -3.74 -3.19
CA GLU A 20 -11.58 -2.73 -3.83
C GLU A 20 -10.80 -1.45 -4.16
N PHE A 21 -9.87 -1.05 -3.28
CA PHE A 21 -8.95 0.05 -3.57
C PHE A 21 -8.12 -0.23 -4.83
N TYR A 22 -7.54 -1.41 -4.95
CA TYR A 22 -6.81 -1.84 -6.15
C TYR A 22 -7.70 -1.78 -7.39
N ARG A 23 -8.89 -2.34 -7.29
CA ARG A 23 -9.86 -2.39 -8.40
C ARG A 23 -10.19 -0.98 -8.91
N ARG A 24 -10.49 -0.07 -7.99
CA ARG A 24 -10.83 1.32 -8.34
C ARG A 24 -9.66 2.06 -8.97
N MET A 25 -8.47 1.89 -8.44
CA MET A 25 -7.27 2.48 -9.03
C MET A 25 -7.03 1.98 -10.45
N LEU A 26 -7.05 0.67 -10.67
CA LEU A 26 -6.79 0.07 -11.97
C LEU A 26 -7.87 0.42 -13.00
N ALA A 27 -9.11 0.66 -12.55
CA ALA A 27 -10.21 1.11 -13.40
C ALA A 27 -10.17 2.61 -13.71
N GLY A 28 -9.20 3.37 -13.18
CA GLY A 28 -9.14 4.82 -13.35
C GLY A 28 -10.14 5.61 -12.50
N GLU A 29 -10.78 4.95 -11.53
CA GLU A 29 -11.74 5.56 -10.62
C GLU A 29 -11.02 6.27 -9.44
N ALA A 30 -10.27 7.31 -9.74
CA ALA A 30 -9.41 7.99 -8.76
C ALA A 30 -10.19 8.50 -7.54
N GLN A 31 -11.34 9.11 -7.76
CA GLN A 31 -12.19 9.62 -6.67
C GLN A 31 -12.70 8.46 -5.80
N GLY A 32 -13.15 7.39 -6.42
CA GLY A 32 -13.61 6.20 -5.70
C GLY A 32 -12.51 5.53 -4.89
N ALA A 33 -11.29 5.49 -5.42
CA ALA A 33 -10.13 5.00 -4.68
C ALA A 33 -9.83 5.89 -3.47
N ASN A 34 -9.84 7.21 -3.65
CA ASN A 34 -9.63 8.18 -2.58
C ASN A 34 -10.68 8.09 -1.47
N ASP A 35 -11.91 7.67 -1.79
CA ASP A 35 -12.98 7.49 -0.80
C ASP A 35 -12.67 6.36 0.21
N LEU A 36 -11.78 5.44 -0.15
CA LEU A 36 -11.33 4.36 0.74
C LEU A 36 -10.14 4.77 1.63
N ILE A 37 -9.61 5.96 1.45
CA ILE A 37 -8.51 6.49 2.24
C ILE A 37 -9.06 7.33 3.37
N SER A 38 -8.55 7.09 4.58
CA SER A 38 -8.93 7.85 5.77
C SER A 38 -8.61 9.34 5.61
N ARG A 39 -9.46 10.19 6.15
CA ARG A 39 -9.19 11.63 6.29
C ARG A 39 -8.50 11.99 7.60
N ASP A 40 -8.12 10.99 8.38
CA ASP A 40 -7.39 11.19 9.63
C ASP A 40 -6.06 11.89 9.36
N PRO A 41 -5.66 12.88 10.18
CA PRO A 41 -4.37 13.56 10.06
C PRO A 41 -3.15 12.63 10.18
N ALA A 42 -3.33 11.44 10.76
CA ALA A 42 -2.28 10.44 10.89
C ALA A 42 -1.99 9.68 9.58
N MET A 43 -2.74 9.95 8.51
CA MET A 43 -2.55 9.27 7.23
C MET A 43 -1.14 9.50 6.68
N ILE A 44 -0.46 8.41 6.33
CA ILE A 44 0.86 8.43 5.66
C ILE A 44 0.88 7.35 4.59
N PHE A 45 1.21 7.75 3.36
CA PHE A 45 1.44 6.82 2.25
C PHE A 45 2.89 6.91 1.80
N ILE A 46 3.55 5.76 1.72
CA ILE A 46 4.95 5.63 1.29
C ILE A 46 4.96 4.85 -0.03
N GLY A 47 5.49 5.47 -1.07
CA GLY A 47 5.60 4.83 -2.38
C GLY A 47 6.89 4.04 -2.55
N SER A 48 7.03 3.41 -3.70
CA SER A 48 8.15 2.52 -4.02
C SER A 48 9.44 3.25 -4.45
N ALA A 49 9.33 4.52 -4.78
CA ALA A 49 10.48 5.35 -5.14
C ALA A 49 10.81 6.34 -4.00
N GLY A 50 10.59 7.58 -4.14
CA GLY A 50 10.87 8.56 -3.08
C GLY A 50 9.62 9.16 -2.45
N GLU A 51 8.47 8.63 -2.76
CA GLU A 51 7.19 9.20 -2.35
C GLU A 51 6.95 9.02 -0.86
N TRP A 52 6.76 10.13 -0.18
CA TRP A 52 6.30 10.21 1.19
C TRP A 52 5.17 11.22 1.23
N VAL A 53 3.94 10.77 1.41
CA VAL A 53 2.75 11.62 1.37
C VAL A 53 2.04 11.56 2.72
N ASP A 54 2.07 12.66 3.44
CA ASP A 54 1.50 12.79 4.79
C ASP A 54 0.46 13.91 4.91
N ASP A 55 0.02 14.44 3.78
CA ASP A 55 -1.05 15.43 3.75
C ASP A 55 -2.16 15.05 2.76
N GLN A 56 -3.39 15.33 3.15
CA GLN A 56 -4.57 14.96 2.38
C GLN A 56 -4.65 15.67 1.02
N ALA A 57 -4.23 16.91 0.95
CA ALA A 57 -4.31 17.68 -0.28
C ALA A 57 -3.39 17.12 -1.36
N THR A 58 -2.16 16.77 -1.02
CA THR A 58 -1.20 16.15 -1.94
C THR A 58 -1.71 14.78 -2.40
N LEU A 59 -2.19 13.96 -1.46
CA LEU A 59 -2.69 12.62 -1.80
C LEU A 59 -3.85 12.68 -2.77
N ARG A 60 -4.84 13.52 -2.49
CA ARG A 60 -6.08 13.61 -3.27
C ARG A 60 -5.95 14.43 -4.54
N GLY A 61 -4.93 15.27 -4.64
CA GLY A 61 -4.62 16.06 -5.82
C GLY A 61 -3.70 15.36 -6.83
N GLY A 62 -3.22 14.16 -6.51
CA GLY A 62 -2.35 13.39 -7.38
C GLY A 62 -3.01 13.02 -8.70
N THR A 63 -2.23 13.08 -9.77
CA THR A 63 -2.69 12.64 -11.09
C THR A 63 -2.59 11.14 -11.18
N GLN A 64 -3.72 10.48 -11.37
CA GLN A 64 -3.76 9.05 -11.62
C GLN A 64 -3.67 8.78 -13.11
N VAL A 65 -2.80 7.85 -13.51
CA VAL A 65 -2.72 7.39 -14.89
C VAL A 65 -3.74 6.28 -15.08
N GLU A 66 -4.65 6.45 -16.05
CA GLU A 66 -5.58 5.41 -16.42
C GLU A 66 -4.84 4.14 -16.85
N THR A 67 -5.38 3.00 -16.48
CA THR A 67 -4.82 1.67 -16.79
C THR A 67 -3.52 1.30 -16.07
N GLU A 68 -3.01 2.15 -15.20
CA GLU A 68 -1.95 1.78 -14.25
C GLU A 68 -2.51 1.52 -12.86
N GLY A 69 -1.94 0.57 -12.15
CA GLY A 69 -2.35 0.27 -10.79
C GLY A 69 -1.85 -1.09 -10.32
N LEU A 70 -2.45 -1.56 -9.25
CA LEU A 70 -2.09 -2.82 -8.61
C LEU A 70 -3.09 -3.91 -8.95
N GLU A 71 -2.58 -5.07 -9.35
CA GLU A 71 -3.32 -6.31 -9.42
C GLU A 71 -2.94 -7.19 -8.23
N ALA A 72 -3.93 -7.75 -7.54
CA ALA A 72 -3.72 -8.54 -6.33
C ALA A 72 -2.79 -9.74 -6.60
N GLY A 73 -1.95 -10.03 -5.62
CA GLY A 73 -1.12 -11.21 -5.61
C GLY A 73 -1.95 -12.49 -5.37
N PRO A 74 -1.29 -13.64 -5.27
CA PRO A 74 -1.98 -14.92 -5.14
C PRO A 74 -2.64 -15.14 -3.78
N ASP A 75 -2.19 -14.43 -2.73
CA ASP A 75 -2.65 -14.67 -1.37
C ASP A 75 -2.67 -13.39 -0.53
N PRO A 76 -3.51 -12.39 -0.88
CA PRO A 76 -3.66 -11.20 -0.05
C PRO A 76 -4.30 -11.55 1.29
N VAL A 77 -3.75 -11.01 2.38
CA VAL A 77 -4.22 -11.28 3.74
C VAL A 77 -4.63 -10.01 4.45
N GLY A 78 -5.72 -10.09 5.21
CA GLY A 78 -6.19 -9.04 6.09
C GLY A 78 -6.43 -9.56 7.49
N TYR A 79 -6.07 -8.77 8.48
CA TYR A 79 -6.26 -9.06 9.90
C TYR A 79 -6.79 -7.84 10.61
N ALA A 80 -7.48 -8.05 11.71
CA ALA A 80 -8.00 -6.97 12.55
C ALA A 80 -8.00 -7.34 14.02
N ASN A 81 -7.86 -6.33 14.86
CA ASN A 81 -8.14 -6.38 16.29
C ASN A 81 -8.92 -5.11 16.65
N GLY A 82 -10.20 -5.27 16.99
CA GLY A 82 -11.08 -4.12 17.23
C GLY A 82 -11.22 -3.24 15.99
N ASP A 83 -10.91 -1.97 16.15
CA ASP A 83 -11.08 -0.95 15.11
C ASP A 83 -9.83 -0.69 14.28
N VAL A 84 -8.78 -1.48 14.46
CA VAL A 84 -7.53 -1.41 13.71
C VAL A 84 -7.27 -2.73 13.00
N GLY A 85 -6.89 -2.64 11.74
CA GLY A 85 -6.52 -3.78 10.94
C GLY A 85 -5.27 -3.54 10.11
N TRP A 86 -4.71 -4.61 9.57
CA TRP A 86 -3.60 -4.53 8.65
C TRP A 86 -3.77 -5.50 7.49
N PHE A 87 -3.09 -5.18 6.41
CA PHE A 87 -3.15 -5.91 5.15
C PHE A 87 -1.72 -6.14 4.64
N ALA A 88 -1.50 -7.29 4.02
CA ALA A 88 -0.26 -7.56 3.32
C ALA A 88 -0.54 -8.36 2.03
N ASP A 89 0.21 -8.03 0.98
CA ASP A 89 0.06 -8.66 -0.33
C ASP A 89 1.38 -8.59 -1.10
N GLN A 90 1.51 -9.46 -2.09
CA GLN A 90 2.56 -9.42 -3.10
C GLN A 90 1.93 -9.12 -4.47
N PRO A 91 1.44 -7.89 -4.67
CA PRO A 91 0.77 -7.53 -5.91
C PRO A 91 1.76 -7.29 -7.04
N GLU A 92 1.23 -7.16 -8.25
CA GLU A 92 1.97 -6.65 -9.39
C GLU A 92 1.51 -5.23 -9.73
N TRP A 93 2.45 -4.33 -9.96
CA TRP A 93 2.15 -3.07 -10.61
C TRP A 93 1.99 -3.30 -12.11
N VAL A 94 0.87 -2.87 -12.64
CA VAL A 94 0.57 -2.93 -14.08
C VAL A 94 0.83 -1.57 -14.67
N PHE A 95 1.80 -1.49 -15.58
CA PHE A 95 2.11 -0.25 -16.30
C PHE A 95 1.18 -0.07 -17.49
N ALA A 96 1.10 1.16 -18.01
CA ALA A 96 0.23 1.50 -19.13
C ALA A 96 0.54 0.69 -20.42
N ASP A 97 1.80 0.27 -20.60
CA ASP A 97 2.23 -0.56 -21.73
C ASP A 97 1.94 -2.06 -21.54
N GLY A 98 1.34 -2.45 -20.40
CA GLY A 98 1.05 -3.82 -20.04
C GLY A 98 2.18 -4.58 -19.37
N SER A 99 3.38 -3.98 -19.25
CA SER A 99 4.46 -4.57 -18.46
C SER A 99 4.11 -4.55 -16.97
N ARG A 100 4.77 -5.40 -16.18
CA ARG A 100 4.46 -5.61 -14.77
C ARG A 100 5.71 -5.62 -13.92
N ALA A 101 5.56 -5.17 -12.68
CA ALA A 101 6.61 -5.25 -11.67
C ALA A 101 6.07 -5.92 -10.41
N LEU A 102 6.83 -6.88 -9.89
CA LEU A 102 6.49 -7.52 -8.62
C LEU A 102 6.73 -6.55 -7.48
N MET A 103 5.70 -6.36 -6.66
CA MET A 103 5.70 -5.41 -5.56
C MET A 103 5.39 -6.12 -4.24
N ARG A 104 5.52 -5.38 -3.16
CA ARG A 104 5.03 -5.75 -1.83
C ARG A 104 4.25 -4.59 -1.28
N MET A 105 3.07 -4.89 -0.76
CA MET A 105 2.16 -3.93 -0.15
C MET A 105 1.91 -4.30 1.29
N SER A 106 2.03 -3.34 2.19
CA SER A 106 1.45 -3.43 3.52
C SER A 106 0.63 -2.19 3.81
N ALA A 107 -0.44 -2.33 4.55
CA ALA A 107 -1.33 -1.23 4.88
C ALA A 107 -1.92 -1.40 6.27
N VAL A 108 -2.21 -0.27 6.91
CA VAL A 108 -2.97 -0.21 8.16
C VAL A 108 -4.30 0.47 7.86
N LEU A 109 -5.37 -0.13 8.34
CA LEU A 109 -6.72 0.38 8.19
C LEU A 109 -7.32 0.62 9.57
N GLN A 110 -8.22 1.58 9.64
CA GLN A 110 -9.05 1.80 10.84
C GLN A 110 -10.51 1.73 10.47
N ARG A 111 -11.32 1.23 11.41
CA ARG A 111 -12.77 1.21 11.25
C ARG A 111 -13.32 2.60 11.55
N GLU A 112 -13.99 3.18 10.58
CA GLU A 112 -14.69 4.46 10.70
C GLU A 112 -16.19 4.24 10.55
N SER A 113 -16.99 5.29 10.69
CA SER A 113 -18.46 5.18 10.63
C SER A 113 -18.97 4.61 9.32
N GLU A 114 -18.26 4.85 8.23
CA GLU A 114 -18.63 4.39 6.87
C GLU A 114 -17.97 3.06 6.47
N GLY A 115 -17.18 2.47 7.35
CA GLY A 115 -16.47 1.22 7.11
C GLY A 115 -14.95 1.38 7.30
N TRP A 116 -14.21 0.37 6.88
CA TRP A 116 -12.76 0.39 6.96
C TRP A 116 -12.16 1.42 6.00
N ARG A 117 -11.16 2.16 6.48
CA ARG A 117 -10.42 3.15 5.67
C ARG A 117 -8.92 2.98 5.86
N ILE A 118 -8.19 3.21 4.79
CA ILE A 118 -6.72 3.07 4.76
C ILE A 118 -6.11 4.30 5.41
N VAL A 119 -5.37 4.12 6.50
CA VAL A 119 -4.66 5.21 7.20
C VAL A 119 -3.17 5.20 6.90
N HIS A 120 -2.62 4.07 6.53
CA HIS A 120 -1.23 3.94 6.15
C HIS A 120 -1.07 2.87 5.07
N ALA A 121 -0.21 3.14 4.10
CA ALA A 121 0.18 2.15 3.11
C ALA A 121 1.66 2.34 2.74
N HIS A 122 2.33 1.23 2.49
CA HIS A 122 3.71 1.23 2.03
C HIS A 122 3.86 0.21 0.90
N LEU A 123 4.30 0.70 -0.24
CA LEU A 123 4.56 -0.10 -1.42
C LEU A 123 6.06 -0.16 -1.68
N SER A 124 6.59 -1.33 -1.95
CA SER A 124 8.01 -1.52 -2.25
C SER A 124 8.20 -2.47 -3.42
N VAL A 125 9.34 -2.36 -4.08
CA VAL A 125 9.75 -3.28 -5.15
C VAL A 125 10.51 -4.44 -4.54
N ALA A 126 10.26 -5.65 -5.04
CA ALA A 126 11.00 -6.86 -4.65
C ALA A 126 12.36 -6.89 -5.36
N VAL A 127 13.33 -6.14 -4.85
CA VAL A 127 14.67 -6.06 -5.42
C VAL A 127 15.54 -7.21 -4.89
N PRO A 128 16.26 -7.97 -5.74
CA PRO A 128 17.20 -8.98 -5.28
C PRO A 128 18.26 -8.41 -4.33
N ASP A 129 18.66 -9.18 -3.32
CA ASP A 129 19.53 -8.71 -2.23
C ASP A 129 20.83 -8.09 -2.72
N ASN A 130 21.49 -8.70 -3.70
CA ASN A 130 22.75 -8.19 -4.25
C ASN A 130 22.57 -6.82 -4.92
N GLU A 131 21.49 -6.63 -5.67
CA GLU A 131 21.16 -5.35 -6.30
C GLU A 131 20.75 -4.33 -5.25
N CYS A 132 19.98 -4.74 -4.25
CA CYS A 132 19.55 -3.87 -3.16
C CYS A 132 20.75 -3.31 -2.40
N VAL A 133 21.72 -4.14 -2.04
CA VAL A 133 22.94 -3.71 -1.34
C VAL A 133 23.74 -2.73 -2.18
N MET A 134 23.88 -2.98 -3.47
CA MET A 134 24.59 -2.08 -4.39
C MET A 134 23.91 -0.72 -4.49
N LEU A 135 22.57 -0.70 -4.66
CA LEU A 135 21.79 0.52 -4.72
C LEU A 135 21.89 1.33 -3.43
N GLN A 136 21.78 0.66 -2.28
CA GLN A 136 21.89 1.29 -0.97
C GLN A 136 23.26 1.94 -0.77
N ARG A 137 24.33 1.26 -1.15
CA ARG A 137 25.69 1.80 -1.07
C ARG A 137 25.85 3.01 -1.99
N ARG A 138 25.35 2.92 -3.22
CA ARG A 138 25.40 4.00 -4.19
C ARG A 138 24.67 5.26 -3.69
N TRP A 139 23.47 5.10 -3.17
CA TRP A 139 22.64 6.24 -2.78
C TRP A 139 23.06 6.85 -1.45
N LYS A 140 23.44 6.00 -0.49
CA LYS A 140 23.76 6.44 0.88
C LYS A 140 25.20 6.86 1.06
N TYR A 141 26.13 6.19 0.41
CA TYR A 141 27.57 6.40 0.62
C TYR A 141 28.28 7.04 -0.58
N GLY A 142 27.56 7.41 -1.61
CA GLY A 142 28.14 8.05 -2.80
C GLY A 142 29.08 7.16 -3.59
N ILE A 143 29.00 5.83 -3.41
CA ILE A 143 29.80 4.88 -4.18
C ILE A 143 29.17 4.72 -5.56
N PRO A 144 29.89 5.01 -6.67
CA PRO A 144 29.36 4.80 -8.02
C PRO A 144 28.98 3.34 -8.24
N ALA A 145 27.96 3.11 -9.11
CA ALA A 145 27.67 1.77 -9.56
C ALA A 145 28.87 1.22 -10.35
N PRO A 146 29.21 -0.08 -10.22
CA PRO A 146 30.19 -0.69 -11.09
C PRO A 146 29.74 -0.65 -12.55
N ASP A 147 30.71 -0.48 -13.47
CA ASP A 147 30.47 -0.48 -14.92
C ASP A 147 29.97 -1.85 -15.40
#